data_e85eab762c1d8a36c1654ba38e8add43
#
_entry.id   e85eab762c1d8a36c1654ba38e8add43
#
_cell.length_a   1.000
_cell.length_b   1.000
_cell.length_c   1.000
_cell.angle_alpha   90.00
_cell.angle_beta   90.00
_cell.angle_gamma   90.00
#
_symmetry.space_group_name_H-M   'P 1'
#
loop_
_entity.id
_entity.type
_entity.pdbx_description
1 polymer ?
#
loop_
_entity_poly.entity_id
_entity_poly.type
_entity_poly.pdbx_seq_one_letter_code
_entity_poly.pdbx_strand_id
1 'polypeptide(L)'
;DIINDSSDSRLVNRATQGKYIPGSIFKIITTLDYMRENKNYNKFNYYCDGKARFKGFSIKCFDGTAHGSEDLTDAFAHSCNSAFSTIGDKLNVTKYRKTAEDLLFNKDLPLDIDYNQSVFALDSTSTQFDITQTSIGQGKTTVSPAHMAMIASAIANDGVLMKPYIIDRVENSSSNIVKQTKEQKYKTLMTSDEAKQLRKYMSAVCTYGTGKIMANANYKAYGKT
;
A
#
# COMPACT_ATOMS: atom_id res chain seq x y z
N ASP A 1 -35.24 14.15 -0.93
CA ASP A 1 -34.57 13.97 -2.23
C ASP A 1 -33.08 13.74 -1.98
N ILE A 2 -32.58 12.51 -2.30
CA ILE A 2 -31.19 12.07 -2.01
C ILE A 2 -30.15 12.98 -2.65
N ILE A 3 -30.48 13.59 -3.81
CA ILE A 3 -29.55 14.46 -4.56
C ILE A 3 -29.28 15.77 -3.81
N ASN A 4 -30.27 16.27 -3.08
CA ASN A 4 -30.20 17.55 -2.36
C ASN A 4 -29.90 17.38 -0.84
N ASP A 5 -29.73 16.16 -0.38
CA ASP A 5 -29.43 15.87 1.02
C ASP A 5 -27.92 15.98 1.26
N SER A 6 -27.48 17.10 1.80
CA SER A 6 -26.10 17.34 2.20
C SER A 6 -25.73 16.76 3.58
N SER A 7 -26.68 16.11 4.26
CA SER A 7 -26.47 15.59 5.62
C SER A 7 -25.66 14.31 5.67
N ASP A 8 -25.52 13.60 4.54
CA ASP A 8 -24.71 12.39 4.45
C ASP A 8 -23.95 12.28 3.11
N SER A 9 -23.06 11.31 3.02
CA SER A 9 -22.18 11.07 1.86
C SER A 9 -22.67 9.91 0.97
N ARG A 10 -23.98 9.69 0.85
CA ARG A 10 -24.57 8.56 0.10
C ARG A 10 -24.15 8.54 -1.38
N LEU A 11 -23.98 9.72 -1.97
CA LEU A 11 -23.56 9.87 -3.38
C LEU A 11 -22.05 9.77 -3.59
N VAL A 12 -21.25 9.75 -2.52
CA VAL A 12 -19.80 9.65 -2.63
C VAL A 12 -19.40 8.20 -2.91
N ASN A 13 -18.71 7.98 -4.02
CA ASN A 13 -18.08 6.70 -4.30
C ASN A 13 -16.89 6.49 -3.35
N ARG A 14 -17.11 5.78 -2.25
CA ARG A 14 -16.08 5.56 -1.22
C ARG A 14 -14.85 4.83 -1.75
N ALA A 15 -14.98 4.01 -2.80
CA ALA A 15 -13.86 3.29 -3.38
C ALA A 15 -12.88 4.21 -4.11
N THR A 16 -13.39 5.22 -4.83
CA THR A 16 -12.54 6.10 -5.65
C THR A 16 -12.38 7.49 -5.06
N GLN A 17 -13.40 8.03 -4.37
CA GLN A 17 -13.41 9.39 -3.83
C GLN A 17 -13.08 9.44 -2.33
N GLY A 18 -13.16 8.31 -1.61
CA GLY A 18 -12.78 8.24 -0.19
C GLY A 18 -11.27 8.47 -0.01
N LYS A 19 -10.89 9.30 0.98
CA LYS A 19 -9.51 9.54 1.38
C LYS A 19 -9.30 8.99 2.78
N TYR A 20 -8.59 7.89 2.89
CA TYR A 20 -8.38 7.19 4.15
C TYR A 20 -6.90 7.18 4.54
N ILE A 21 -6.63 7.26 5.82
CA ILE A 21 -5.30 6.96 6.37
C ILE A 21 -5.06 5.46 6.11
N PRO A 22 -3.98 5.10 5.39
CA PRO A 22 -3.81 3.73 4.90
C PRO A 22 -3.58 2.69 6.00
N GLY A 23 -3.05 3.09 7.15
CA GLY A 23 -2.64 2.13 8.17
C GLY A 23 -1.55 1.19 7.65
N SER A 24 -1.49 -0.01 8.22
CA SER A 24 -0.40 -0.97 7.95
C SER A 24 -0.28 -1.46 6.51
N ILE A 25 -1.27 -1.24 5.65
CA ILE A 25 -1.11 -1.54 4.21
C ILE A 25 -0.05 -0.64 3.56
N PHE A 26 0.22 0.55 4.13
CA PHE A 26 1.28 1.44 3.65
C PHE A 26 2.70 0.87 3.83
N LYS A 27 2.88 -0.11 4.70
CA LYS A 27 4.15 -0.83 4.86
C LYS A 27 4.63 -1.51 3.56
N ILE A 28 3.73 -1.75 2.61
CA ILE A 28 4.08 -2.18 1.25
C ILE A 28 4.99 -1.13 0.58
N ILE A 29 4.59 0.15 0.64
CA ILE A 29 5.32 1.28 0.04
C ILE A 29 6.64 1.50 0.79
N THR A 30 6.61 1.46 2.11
CA THR A 30 7.79 1.57 2.98
C THR A 30 8.81 0.46 2.68
N THR A 31 8.33 -0.77 2.51
CA THR A 31 9.19 -1.91 2.16
C THR A 31 9.82 -1.74 0.78
N LEU A 32 9.04 -1.30 -0.20
CA LEU A 32 9.54 -1.06 -1.56
C LEU A 32 10.65 -0.01 -1.56
N ASP A 33 10.45 1.10 -0.87
CA ASP A 33 11.46 2.16 -0.77
C ASP A 33 12.69 1.68 -0.03
N TYR A 34 12.53 0.97 1.09
CA TYR A 34 13.64 0.38 1.83
C TYR A 34 14.47 -0.58 0.98
N MET A 35 13.85 -1.41 0.14
CA MET A 35 14.54 -2.28 -0.80
C MET A 35 15.33 -1.49 -1.86
N ARG A 36 14.75 -0.39 -2.36
CA ARG A 36 15.40 0.50 -3.33
C ARG A 36 16.59 1.23 -2.77
N GLU A 37 16.53 1.66 -1.51
CA GLU A 37 17.61 2.39 -0.85
C GLU A 37 18.72 1.48 -0.33
N ASN A 38 18.43 0.22 -0.02
CA ASN A 38 19.34 -0.69 0.68
C ASN A 38 19.60 -1.99 -0.09
N LYS A 39 20.75 -2.11 -0.73
CA LYS A 39 21.15 -3.35 -1.41
C LYS A 39 21.21 -4.57 -0.48
N ASN A 40 21.38 -4.37 0.82
CA ASN A 40 21.45 -5.40 1.85
C ASN A 40 20.13 -5.53 2.65
N TYR A 41 18.98 -5.13 2.09
CA TYR A 41 17.69 -5.21 2.79
C TYR A 41 17.36 -6.62 3.32
N ASN A 42 17.88 -7.66 2.69
CA ASN A 42 17.74 -9.05 3.09
C ASN A 42 18.53 -9.42 4.36
N LYS A 43 19.43 -8.55 4.82
CA LYS A 43 20.17 -8.69 6.09
C LYS A 43 19.54 -7.88 7.22
N PHE A 44 18.35 -7.30 6.99
CA PHE A 44 17.61 -6.60 8.04
C PHE A 44 17.37 -7.54 9.22
N ASN A 45 17.69 -7.06 10.40
CA ASN A 45 17.38 -7.74 11.67
C ASN A 45 16.99 -6.68 12.71
N TYR A 46 15.95 -6.94 13.45
CA TYR A 46 15.41 -6.05 14.47
C TYR A 46 14.90 -6.85 15.66
N TYR A 47 15.24 -6.42 16.87
CA TYR A 47 14.66 -6.99 18.09
C TYR A 47 13.53 -6.09 18.58
N CYS A 48 12.31 -6.62 18.54
CA CYS A 48 11.09 -5.92 18.93
C CYS A 48 10.71 -6.25 20.37
N ASP A 49 10.84 -5.29 21.27
CA ASP A 49 10.35 -5.36 22.66
C ASP A 49 8.95 -4.72 22.84
N GLY A 50 8.20 -4.54 21.74
CA GLY A 50 6.87 -3.97 21.72
C GLY A 50 6.82 -2.48 21.39
N LYS A 51 7.95 -1.76 21.33
CA LYS A 51 8.01 -0.35 20.96
C LYS A 51 9.37 0.08 20.41
N ALA A 52 9.37 1.01 19.44
CA ALA A 52 10.55 1.77 19.05
C ALA A 52 10.61 3.07 19.83
N ARG A 53 11.81 3.47 20.23
CA ARG A 53 12.06 4.71 21.02
C ARG A 53 12.85 5.69 20.19
N PHE A 54 12.35 6.91 20.09
CA PHE A 54 12.97 8.04 19.38
C PHE A 54 13.16 9.20 20.37
N LYS A 55 13.89 10.23 19.94
CA LYS A 55 14.08 11.42 20.78
C LYS A 55 12.73 12.15 20.98
N GLY A 56 12.20 12.09 22.20
CA GLY A 56 10.97 12.79 22.58
C GLY A 56 9.66 12.03 22.32
N PHE A 57 9.68 10.84 21.66
CA PHE A 57 8.49 10.02 21.43
C PHE A 57 8.79 8.54 21.29
N SER A 58 7.75 7.72 21.24
CA SER A 58 7.88 6.29 20.94
C SER A 58 6.70 5.81 20.10
N ILE A 59 6.94 4.78 19.27
CA ILE A 59 5.91 4.10 18.49
C ILE A 59 5.75 2.68 19.03
N LYS A 60 4.53 2.32 19.42
CA LYS A 60 4.18 1.01 19.97
C LYS A 60 3.65 0.09 18.88
N CYS A 61 3.95 -1.20 19.01
CA CYS A 61 3.22 -2.23 18.31
C CYS A 61 1.77 -2.31 18.83
N PHE A 62 0.90 -2.98 18.08
CA PHE A 62 -0.49 -3.19 18.48
C PHE A 62 -0.51 -3.91 19.84
N ASP A 63 -1.31 -3.39 20.78
CA ASP A 63 -1.40 -3.85 22.17
C ASP A 63 -0.03 -4.00 22.89
N GLY A 64 1.00 -3.29 22.42
CA GLY A 64 2.35 -3.40 23.01
C GLY A 64 3.04 -4.74 22.77
N THR A 65 2.56 -5.55 21.82
CA THR A 65 3.09 -6.88 21.52
C THR A 65 4.59 -6.84 21.19
N ALA A 66 5.39 -7.59 21.92
CA ALA A 66 6.79 -7.84 21.64
C ALA A 66 6.91 -9.03 20.67
N HIS A 67 7.53 -8.81 19.49
CA HIS A 67 7.68 -9.84 18.47
C HIS A 67 9.02 -10.59 18.58
N GLY A 68 9.96 -10.09 19.38
CA GLY A 68 11.31 -10.68 19.50
C GLY A 68 12.20 -10.34 18.31
N SER A 69 13.08 -11.28 17.95
CA SER A 69 13.96 -11.11 16.78
C SER A 69 13.19 -11.34 15.49
N GLU A 70 13.22 -10.36 14.59
CA GLU A 70 12.52 -10.36 13.30
C GLU A 70 13.49 -10.02 12.17
N ASP A 71 13.46 -10.77 11.09
CA ASP A 71 13.96 -10.33 9.80
C ASP A 71 12.91 -9.42 9.11
N LEU A 72 13.18 -8.95 7.89
CA LEU A 72 12.24 -8.10 7.17
C LEU A 72 10.95 -8.85 6.81
N THR A 73 11.01 -10.16 6.58
CA THR A 73 9.84 -10.99 6.27
C THR A 73 8.94 -11.09 7.49
N ASP A 74 9.50 -11.38 8.66
CA ASP A 74 8.76 -11.51 9.91
C ASP A 74 8.17 -10.17 10.35
N ALA A 75 8.96 -9.08 10.30
CA ALA A 75 8.48 -7.74 10.61
C ALA A 75 7.29 -7.32 9.72
N PHE A 76 7.32 -7.71 8.43
CA PHE A 76 6.21 -7.46 7.50
C PHE A 76 5.01 -8.37 7.82
N ALA A 77 5.26 -9.66 8.07
CA ALA A 77 4.23 -10.67 8.37
C ALA A 77 3.47 -10.36 9.67
N HIS A 78 4.19 -9.98 10.72
CA HIS A 78 3.60 -9.59 12.01
C HIS A 78 3.12 -8.14 12.05
N SER A 79 3.33 -7.39 10.97
CA SER A 79 2.95 -5.96 10.91
C SER A 79 3.62 -5.12 12.01
N CYS A 80 4.87 -5.40 12.35
CA CYS A 80 5.61 -4.81 13.45
C CYS A 80 5.79 -3.30 13.28
N ASN A 81 5.10 -2.48 14.08
CA ASN A 81 5.19 -1.02 13.99
C ASN A 81 6.57 -0.51 14.40
N SER A 82 7.19 -1.11 15.43
CA SER A 82 8.49 -0.67 15.91
C SER A 82 9.60 -0.94 14.89
N ALA A 83 9.58 -2.08 14.20
CA ALA A 83 10.53 -2.36 13.11
C ALA A 83 10.33 -1.37 11.95
N PHE A 84 9.09 -1.17 11.51
CA PHE A 84 8.79 -0.29 10.38
C PHE A 84 9.02 1.19 10.66
N SER A 85 8.78 1.67 11.87
CA SER A 85 9.15 3.03 12.25
C SER A 85 10.67 3.23 12.29
N THR A 86 11.43 2.21 12.72
CA THR A 86 12.90 2.23 12.67
C THR A 86 13.45 2.17 11.24
N ILE A 87 12.76 1.46 10.34
CA ILE A 87 13.06 1.50 8.89
C ILE A 87 12.82 2.92 8.38
N GLY A 88 11.62 3.47 8.63
CA GLY A 88 11.25 4.82 8.18
C GLY A 88 12.21 5.90 8.62
N ASP A 89 12.70 5.84 9.85
CA ASP A 89 13.68 6.77 10.40
C ASP A 89 15.00 6.84 9.60
N LYS A 90 15.30 5.79 8.85
CA LYS A 90 16.53 5.66 8.04
C LYS A 90 16.31 6.01 6.56
N LEU A 91 15.06 6.16 6.12
CA LEU A 91 14.76 6.44 4.71
C LEU A 91 15.06 7.90 4.35
N ASN A 92 15.51 8.10 3.13
CA ASN A 92 15.63 9.42 2.56
C ASN A 92 14.26 9.92 2.08
N VAL A 93 13.74 10.99 2.68
CA VAL A 93 12.38 11.51 2.40
C VAL A 93 12.16 11.80 0.91
N THR A 94 13.17 12.33 0.20
CA THR A 94 13.06 12.63 -1.22
C THR A 94 12.90 11.35 -2.05
N LYS A 95 13.65 10.29 -1.73
CA LYS A 95 13.55 9.00 -2.40
C LYS A 95 12.25 8.30 -2.05
N TYR A 96 11.84 8.36 -0.78
CA TYR A 96 10.57 7.81 -0.32
C TYR A 96 9.39 8.45 -1.03
N ARG A 97 9.42 9.80 -1.16
CA ARG A 97 8.44 10.53 -1.96
C ARG A 97 8.46 10.07 -3.43
N LYS A 98 9.65 9.92 -4.02
CA LYS A 98 9.78 9.44 -5.39
C LYS A 98 9.17 8.03 -5.56
N THR A 99 9.41 7.12 -4.63
CA THR A 99 8.82 5.77 -4.63
C THR A 99 7.29 5.85 -4.54
N ALA A 100 6.74 6.70 -3.66
CA ALA A 100 5.29 6.90 -3.56
C ALA A 100 4.73 7.48 -4.88
N GLU A 101 5.41 8.43 -5.51
CA GLU A 101 4.99 9.02 -6.80
C GLU A 101 5.13 8.04 -7.98
N ASP A 102 6.09 7.13 -7.94
CA ASP A 102 6.18 6.02 -8.91
C ASP A 102 4.95 5.10 -8.82
N LEU A 103 4.40 4.95 -7.61
CA LEU A 103 3.16 4.24 -7.31
C LEU A 103 1.90 5.11 -7.47
N LEU A 104 2.00 6.29 -8.07
CA LEU A 104 0.91 7.23 -8.39
C LEU A 104 0.34 8.04 -7.19
N PHE A 105 0.98 8.08 -6.03
CA PHE A 105 0.66 9.10 -5.04
C PHE A 105 1.00 10.50 -5.61
N ASN A 106 0.19 11.50 -5.31
CA ASN A 106 0.31 12.87 -5.85
C ASN A 106 0.30 12.93 -7.39
N LYS A 107 -0.27 11.93 -8.05
CA LYS A 107 -0.41 11.81 -9.50
C LYS A 107 -1.83 11.40 -9.87
N ASP A 108 -2.17 11.60 -11.13
CA ASP A 108 -3.45 11.15 -11.64
C ASP A 108 -3.50 9.63 -11.78
N LEU A 109 -4.67 9.08 -11.46
CA LEU A 109 -4.97 7.67 -11.62
C LEU A 109 -5.60 7.41 -13.00
N PRO A 110 -5.35 6.26 -13.63
CA PRO A 110 -5.92 5.92 -14.93
C PRO A 110 -7.38 5.44 -14.81
N LEU A 111 -8.23 6.22 -14.16
CA LEU A 111 -9.64 5.93 -13.96
C LEU A 111 -10.50 6.85 -14.84
N ASP A 112 -11.48 6.26 -15.52
CA ASP A 112 -12.45 7.00 -16.35
C ASP A 112 -13.73 7.35 -15.55
N ILE A 113 -13.65 7.39 -14.22
CA ILE A 113 -14.72 7.80 -13.29
C ILE A 113 -14.14 8.78 -12.27
N ASP A 114 -15.02 9.52 -11.59
CA ASP A 114 -14.61 10.49 -10.58
C ASP A 114 -13.83 9.83 -9.43
N TYR A 115 -12.69 10.42 -9.08
CA TYR A 115 -11.84 9.98 -7.99
C TYR A 115 -11.16 11.17 -7.30
N ASN A 116 -10.71 10.94 -6.08
CA ASN A 116 -9.83 11.85 -5.37
C ASN A 116 -8.39 11.35 -5.41
N GLN A 117 -7.46 12.25 -5.70
CA GLN A 117 -6.04 11.95 -5.73
C GLN A 117 -5.54 11.52 -4.34
N SER A 118 -4.77 10.45 -4.29
CA SER A 118 -4.08 10.00 -3.07
C SER A 118 -2.88 10.90 -2.79
N VAL A 119 -2.65 11.20 -1.52
CA VAL A 119 -1.64 12.18 -1.10
C VAL A 119 -0.57 11.52 -0.27
N PHE A 120 0.67 11.57 -0.71
CA PHE A 120 1.85 11.33 0.12
C PHE A 120 2.30 12.67 0.70
N ALA A 121 2.21 12.81 2.02
CA ALA A 121 2.31 14.09 2.70
C ALA A 121 3.72 14.50 3.10
N LEU A 122 4.72 13.59 3.07
CA LEU A 122 6.09 13.92 3.48
C LEU A 122 6.80 14.78 2.43
N ASP A 123 7.62 15.71 2.91
CA ASP A 123 8.51 16.57 2.13
C ASP A 123 9.81 16.87 2.90
N SER A 124 10.64 17.74 2.36
CA SER A 124 11.93 18.13 2.97
C SER A 124 11.83 18.82 4.35
N THR A 125 10.64 19.26 4.72
CA THR A 125 10.38 19.93 6.02
C THR A 125 9.81 18.97 7.07
N SER A 126 9.50 17.73 6.67
CA SER A 126 8.90 16.72 7.55
C SER A 126 9.82 16.34 8.70
N THR A 127 9.24 16.26 9.89
CA THR A 127 9.97 15.87 11.10
C THR A 127 10.22 14.36 11.15
N GLN A 128 11.14 13.92 12.03
CA GLN A 128 11.35 12.50 12.34
C GLN A 128 10.04 11.83 12.77
N PHE A 129 9.20 12.51 13.52
CA PHE A 129 7.89 12.01 13.93
C PHE A 129 6.98 11.76 12.69
N ASP A 130 6.89 12.72 11.77
CA ASP A 130 6.07 12.58 10.56
C ASP A 130 6.55 11.39 9.70
N ILE A 131 7.86 11.23 9.53
CA ILE A 131 8.45 10.16 8.72
C ILE A 131 8.15 8.80 9.35
N THR A 132 8.39 8.64 10.65
CA THR A 132 8.16 7.38 11.37
C THR A 132 6.68 7.02 11.44
N GLN A 133 5.78 7.99 11.58
CA GLN A 133 4.33 7.77 11.52
C GLN A 133 3.91 7.33 10.11
N THR A 134 4.36 8.02 9.08
CA THR A 134 4.02 7.68 7.69
C THR A 134 4.52 6.29 7.31
N SER A 135 5.69 5.86 7.81
CA SER A 135 6.25 4.54 7.50
C SER A 135 5.41 3.36 8.00
N ILE A 136 4.55 3.58 8.98
CA ILE A 136 3.56 2.62 9.47
C ILE A 136 2.14 2.91 8.96
N GLY A 137 2.00 3.88 8.05
CA GLY A 137 0.74 4.26 7.43
C GLY A 137 -0.14 5.16 8.29
N GLN A 138 0.42 5.82 9.27
CA GLN A 138 -0.25 6.84 10.08
C GLN A 138 0.13 8.26 9.61
N GLY A 139 -0.41 9.28 10.25
CA GLY A 139 -0.10 10.67 9.90
C GLY A 139 -1.04 11.24 8.85
N LYS A 140 -0.49 12.05 7.94
CA LYS A 140 -1.27 12.87 6.98
C LYS A 140 -1.41 12.26 5.58
N THR A 141 -0.69 11.18 5.28
CA THR A 141 -0.78 10.47 4.00
C THR A 141 -2.16 9.83 3.88
N THR A 142 -2.81 10.02 2.73
CA THR A 142 -4.14 9.47 2.46
C THR A 142 -4.19 8.74 1.13
N VAL A 143 -5.04 7.72 1.05
CA VAL A 143 -5.19 6.89 -0.14
C VAL A 143 -6.64 6.46 -0.32
N SER A 144 -7.09 6.27 -1.56
CA SER A 144 -8.37 5.64 -1.85
C SER A 144 -8.23 4.12 -1.93
N PRO A 145 -9.30 3.35 -1.60
CA PRO A 145 -9.30 1.89 -1.77
C PRO A 145 -8.98 1.45 -3.20
N ALA A 146 -9.50 2.14 -4.20
CA ALA A 146 -9.23 1.85 -5.61
C ALA A 146 -7.73 1.99 -5.95
N HIS A 147 -7.06 3.01 -5.42
CA HIS A 147 -5.63 3.19 -5.63
C HIS A 147 -4.82 2.04 -5.00
N MET A 148 -5.14 1.63 -3.76
CA MET A 148 -4.48 0.48 -3.14
C MET A 148 -4.74 -0.83 -3.90
N ALA A 149 -5.95 -1.02 -4.43
CA ALA A 149 -6.27 -2.16 -5.28
C ALA A 149 -5.44 -2.17 -6.57
N MET A 150 -5.21 -1.01 -7.20
CA MET A 150 -4.34 -0.89 -8.36
C MET A 150 -2.88 -1.22 -8.03
N ILE A 151 -2.37 -0.78 -6.87
CA ILE A 151 -1.01 -1.14 -6.42
C ILE A 151 -0.92 -2.66 -6.19
N ALA A 152 -1.91 -3.26 -5.52
CA ALA A 152 -1.97 -4.71 -5.30
C ALA A 152 -2.03 -5.48 -6.63
N SER A 153 -2.83 -5.01 -7.60
CA SER A 153 -2.91 -5.58 -8.96
C SER A 153 -1.57 -5.51 -9.69
N ALA A 154 -0.86 -4.39 -9.59
CA ALA A 154 0.47 -4.27 -10.19
C ALA A 154 1.48 -5.23 -9.55
N ILE A 155 1.45 -5.41 -8.21
CA ILE A 155 2.30 -6.40 -7.53
C ILE A 155 1.99 -7.82 -8.01
N ALA A 156 0.72 -8.17 -8.20
CA ALA A 156 0.29 -9.47 -8.72
C ALA A 156 0.71 -9.67 -10.18
N ASN A 157 0.80 -8.60 -10.97
CA ASN A 157 1.11 -8.57 -12.39
C ASN A 157 2.57 -8.11 -12.66
N ASP A 158 3.52 -8.64 -11.90
CA ASP A 158 4.96 -8.42 -12.07
C ASP A 158 5.39 -6.95 -12.18
N GLY A 159 4.70 -6.08 -11.43
CA GLY A 159 4.97 -4.65 -11.36
C GLY A 159 4.27 -3.80 -12.41
N VAL A 160 3.48 -4.41 -13.28
CA VAL A 160 2.77 -3.72 -14.38
C VAL A 160 1.34 -3.39 -13.98
N LEU A 161 1.01 -2.10 -13.94
CA LEU A 161 -0.36 -1.63 -13.81
C LEU A 161 -1.06 -1.62 -15.17
N MET A 162 -2.18 -2.34 -15.26
CA MET A 162 -3.10 -2.26 -16.39
C MET A 162 -4.09 -1.11 -16.17
N LYS A 163 -4.56 -0.48 -17.26
CA LYS A 163 -5.62 0.53 -17.15
C LYS A 163 -6.92 -0.15 -16.70
N PRO A 164 -7.50 0.21 -15.55
CA PRO A 164 -8.81 -0.31 -15.14
C PRO A 164 -9.90 0.13 -16.12
N TYR A 165 -10.89 -0.72 -16.36
CA TYR A 165 -12.08 -0.38 -17.12
C TYR A 165 -13.31 -1.04 -16.50
N ILE A 166 -14.48 -0.43 -16.68
CA ILE A 166 -15.76 -0.92 -16.16
C ILE A 166 -16.60 -1.50 -17.29
N ILE A 167 -16.53 -0.89 -18.47
CA ILE A 167 -17.30 -1.33 -19.65
C ILE A 167 -16.44 -2.31 -20.41
N ASP A 168 -16.82 -3.60 -20.35
CA ASP A 168 -16.15 -4.66 -21.13
C ASP A 168 -16.49 -4.54 -22.61
N ARG A 169 -17.78 -4.42 -22.94
CA ARG A 169 -18.25 -4.32 -24.33
C ARG A 169 -19.56 -3.54 -24.45
N VAL A 170 -19.83 -3.09 -25.65
CA VAL A 170 -21.10 -2.49 -26.05
C VAL A 170 -21.72 -3.36 -27.13
N GLU A 171 -22.99 -3.73 -26.95
CA GLU A 171 -23.76 -4.54 -27.87
C GLU A 171 -24.95 -3.72 -28.44
N ASN A 172 -25.34 -4.01 -29.67
CA ASN A 172 -26.57 -3.46 -30.25
C ASN A 172 -27.81 -4.29 -29.83
N SER A 173 -29.01 -3.87 -30.27
CA SER A 173 -30.25 -4.53 -29.94
C SER A 173 -30.37 -5.99 -30.44
N SER A 174 -29.51 -6.39 -31.39
CA SER A 174 -29.40 -7.75 -31.92
C SER A 174 -28.26 -8.56 -31.27
N SER A 175 -27.74 -8.13 -30.13
CA SER A 175 -26.62 -8.74 -29.39
C SER A 175 -25.31 -8.85 -30.16
N ASN A 176 -25.15 -8.07 -31.23
CA ASN A 176 -23.86 -7.98 -31.92
C ASN A 176 -22.94 -7.00 -31.18
N ILE A 177 -21.68 -7.40 -30.95
CA ILE A 177 -20.67 -6.54 -30.31
C ILE A 177 -20.32 -5.40 -31.26
N VAL A 178 -20.61 -4.17 -30.83
CA VAL A 178 -20.31 -2.93 -31.56
C VAL A 178 -18.94 -2.38 -31.15
N LYS A 179 -18.58 -2.58 -29.88
CA LYS A 179 -17.30 -2.13 -29.31
C LYS A 179 -16.87 -3.12 -28.24
N GLN A 180 -15.59 -3.52 -28.27
CA GLN A 180 -14.94 -4.33 -27.23
C GLN A 180 -13.83 -3.53 -26.61
N THR A 181 -13.79 -3.45 -25.27
CA THR A 181 -12.66 -2.88 -24.54
C THR A 181 -11.48 -3.86 -24.62
N LYS A 182 -10.32 -3.35 -24.95
CA LYS A 182 -9.08 -4.14 -24.98
C LYS A 182 -8.27 -3.84 -23.74
N GLU A 183 -7.65 -4.88 -23.17
CA GLU A 183 -6.68 -4.72 -22.10
C GLU A 183 -5.54 -3.80 -22.54
N GLN A 184 -5.20 -2.84 -21.69
CA GLN A 184 -4.17 -1.84 -21.98
C GLN A 184 -3.21 -1.70 -20.80
N LYS A 185 -1.92 -1.90 -21.07
CA LYS A 185 -0.88 -1.52 -20.11
C LYS A 185 -0.90 0.00 -19.89
N TYR A 186 -0.95 0.40 -18.61
CA TYR A 186 -0.82 1.82 -18.26
C TYR A 186 0.63 2.18 -17.95
N LYS A 187 1.23 1.54 -16.93
CA LYS A 187 2.58 1.89 -16.49
C LYS A 187 3.22 0.72 -15.73
N THR A 188 4.54 0.63 -15.79
CA THR A 188 5.32 -0.21 -14.87
C THR A 188 5.59 0.60 -13.60
N LEU A 189 5.02 0.18 -12.46
CA LEU A 189 5.14 0.86 -11.17
C LEU A 189 6.38 0.42 -10.39
N MET A 190 6.81 -0.82 -10.62
CA MET A 190 7.98 -1.42 -9.98
C MET A 190 8.56 -2.51 -10.88
N THR A 191 9.78 -2.95 -10.62
CA THR A 191 10.39 -4.07 -11.36
C THR A 191 9.72 -5.40 -11.01
N SER A 192 9.86 -6.41 -11.89
CA SER A 192 9.36 -7.76 -11.62
C SER A 192 10.00 -8.38 -10.37
N ASP A 193 11.28 -8.12 -10.12
CA ASP A 193 11.98 -8.61 -8.91
C ASP A 193 11.44 -7.95 -7.64
N GLU A 194 11.17 -6.62 -7.67
CA GLU A 194 10.52 -5.92 -6.56
C GLU A 194 9.12 -6.49 -6.27
N ALA A 195 8.32 -6.69 -7.32
CA ALA A 195 6.99 -7.28 -7.20
C ALA A 195 7.04 -8.72 -6.64
N LYS A 196 7.97 -9.54 -7.13
CA LYS A 196 8.20 -10.91 -6.63
C LYS A 196 8.57 -10.92 -5.14
N GLN A 197 9.44 -10.00 -4.73
CA GLN A 197 9.85 -9.91 -3.32
C GLN A 197 8.71 -9.43 -2.43
N LEU A 198 7.91 -8.44 -2.87
CA LEU A 198 6.70 -8.03 -2.16
C LEU A 198 5.69 -9.17 -2.04
N ARG A 199 5.45 -9.95 -3.10
CA ARG A 199 4.59 -11.14 -3.02
C ARG A 199 5.10 -12.15 -1.99
N LYS A 200 6.43 -12.34 -1.87
CA LYS A 200 6.99 -13.22 -0.83
C LYS A 200 6.61 -12.72 0.57
N TYR A 201 6.74 -11.43 0.85
CA TYR A 201 6.35 -10.85 2.14
C TYR A 201 4.83 -10.93 2.36
N MET A 202 4.03 -10.63 1.35
CA MET A 202 2.57 -10.73 1.42
C MET A 202 2.08 -12.16 1.61
N SER A 203 2.79 -13.17 1.07
CA SER A 203 2.53 -14.59 1.34
C SER A 203 2.77 -14.93 2.80
N ALA A 204 3.86 -14.45 3.41
CA ALA A 204 4.18 -14.69 4.81
C ALA A 204 3.09 -14.15 5.75
N VAL A 205 2.49 -12.99 5.44
CA VAL A 205 1.32 -12.45 6.18
C VAL A 205 0.19 -13.45 6.24
N CYS A 206 -0.14 -14.10 5.11
CA CYS A 206 -1.26 -15.04 5.01
C CYS A 206 -0.90 -16.45 5.50
N THR A 207 0.39 -16.82 5.51
CA THR A 207 0.83 -18.17 5.91
C THR A 207 0.95 -18.29 7.43
N TYR A 208 1.60 -17.35 8.10
CA TYR A 208 1.86 -17.41 9.53
C TYR A 208 1.73 -16.05 10.25
N GLY A 209 1.61 -14.96 9.52
CA GLY A 209 1.50 -13.61 10.06
C GLY A 209 0.08 -13.24 10.50
N THR A 210 -0.22 -11.95 10.45
CA THR A 210 -1.51 -11.38 10.90
C THR A 210 -2.71 -11.84 10.07
N GLY A 211 -2.49 -12.32 8.85
CA GLY A 211 -3.50 -12.87 7.94
C GLY A 211 -3.60 -14.40 7.96
N LYS A 212 -3.05 -15.09 8.97
CA LYS A 212 -2.96 -16.57 9.03
C LYS A 212 -4.30 -17.31 8.95
N ILE A 213 -5.43 -16.63 9.14
CA ILE A 213 -6.75 -17.20 8.90
C ILE A 213 -6.93 -17.69 7.46
N MET A 214 -6.14 -17.16 6.50
CA MET A 214 -6.14 -17.54 5.09
C MET A 214 -5.21 -18.73 4.80
N ALA A 215 -4.43 -19.23 5.77
CA ALA A 215 -3.40 -20.25 5.55
C ALA A 215 -3.96 -21.60 5.07
N ASN A 216 -5.18 -21.95 5.47
CA ASN A 216 -5.83 -23.21 5.14
C ASN A 216 -6.81 -23.11 3.96
N ALA A 217 -6.80 -22.02 3.21
CA ALA A 217 -7.63 -21.87 2.02
C ALA A 217 -7.14 -22.76 0.89
N ASN A 218 -8.06 -23.27 0.05
CA ASN A 218 -7.74 -24.08 -1.14
C ASN A 218 -7.07 -23.25 -2.25
N TYR A 219 -6.55 -22.06 -1.91
CA TYR A 219 -5.87 -21.15 -2.81
C TYR A 219 -4.72 -20.45 -2.08
N LYS A 220 -3.76 -19.92 -2.83
CA LYS A 220 -2.69 -19.11 -2.26
C LYS A 220 -3.17 -17.68 -2.09
N ALA A 221 -3.18 -17.19 -0.85
CA ALA A 221 -3.50 -15.82 -0.53
C ALA A 221 -2.22 -14.98 -0.31
N TYR A 222 -2.28 -13.74 -0.75
CA TYR A 222 -1.25 -12.73 -0.58
C TYR A 222 -1.90 -11.47 -0.06
N GLY A 223 -1.41 -10.90 1.02
CA GLY A 223 -2.08 -9.74 1.60
C GLY A 223 -1.20 -8.94 2.56
N LYS A 224 -1.78 -7.85 3.05
CA LYS A 224 -1.26 -7.05 4.17
C LYS A 224 -2.44 -6.54 4.97
N THR A 225 -2.41 -6.75 6.29
CA THR A 225 -3.42 -6.29 7.26
C THR A 225 -2.93 -5.05 7.98
#